data_7c4db63540ac3b6233257c906fc38da5
#
_entry.id   7c4db63540ac3b6233257c906fc38da5
#
_cell.length_a   1.000
_cell.length_b   1.000
_cell.length_c   1.000
_cell.angle_alpha   90.00
_cell.angle_beta   90.00
_cell.angle_gamma   90.00
#
_symmetry.space_group_name_H-M   'P 1'
#
loop_
_entity.id
_entity.type
_entity.pdbx_description
1 polymer ?
#
loop_
_entity_poly.entity_id
_entity_poly.type
_entity_poly.pdbx_seq_one_letter_code
_entity_poly.pdbx_strand_id
1 'polypeptide(L)'
;MKISRTASDDRVKLAGRIRVARRDAKLTQTALAERVGVTPSAAAQWEHPNGTSPGTPRLQEIAAATGVSFEWLATGRGERRQKRPHPDSIPALKLDVYAQDWTEEVLLERFRLLSPRAKQMLVNLLEEVRPGRR
;
A
#
# COMPACT_ATOMS: atom_id res chain seq x y z
N MET A 1 -3.40 35.83 11.50
CA MET A 1 -3.32 35.50 10.09
C MET A 1 -2.24 34.48 9.75
N LYS A 2 -1.46 34.06 10.73
CA LYS A 2 -0.51 32.94 10.60
C LYS A 2 -1.18 31.59 10.32
N ILE A 3 -2.44 31.41 10.76
CA ILE A 3 -3.20 30.14 10.57
C ILE A 3 -3.54 29.89 9.10
N SER A 4 -3.87 30.93 8.36
CA SER A 4 -4.22 30.86 6.94
C SER A 4 -3.03 30.46 6.05
N ARG A 5 -1.85 30.97 6.34
CA ARG A 5 -0.61 30.61 5.63
C ARG A 5 -0.19 29.17 5.90
N THR A 6 -0.29 28.73 7.15
CA THR A 6 0.07 27.36 7.55
C THR A 6 -0.80 26.32 6.86
N ALA A 7 -2.12 26.54 6.82
CA ALA A 7 -3.04 25.62 6.15
C ALA A 7 -2.78 25.55 4.63
N SER A 8 -2.48 26.69 4.00
CA SER A 8 -2.14 26.74 2.58
C SER A 8 -0.82 26.03 2.29
N ASP A 9 0.19 26.23 3.13
CA ASP A 9 1.48 25.56 3.02
C ASP A 9 1.34 24.04 3.20
N ASP A 10 0.58 23.63 4.18
CA ASP A 10 0.32 22.19 4.42
C ASP A 10 -0.40 21.55 3.24
N ARG A 11 -1.32 22.29 2.63
CA ARG A 11 -2.03 21.82 1.44
C ARG A 11 -1.08 21.65 0.25
N VAL A 12 -0.20 22.58 0.00
CA VAL A 12 0.81 22.53 -1.07
C VAL A 12 1.76 21.35 -0.84
N LYS A 13 2.21 21.17 0.39
CA LYS A 13 3.09 20.05 0.76
C LYS A 13 2.41 18.70 0.59
N LEU A 14 1.14 18.59 0.98
CA LEU A 14 0.36 17.36 0.79
C LEU A 14 0.24 17.03 -0.70
N ALA A 15 -0.11 18.00 -1.53
CA ALA A 15 -0.19 17.83 -2.98
C ALA A 15 1.13 17.30 -3.56
N GLY A 16 2.24 17.85 -3.12
CA GLY A 16 3.59 17.40 -3.51
C GLY A 16 3.88 15.96 -3.08
N ARG A 17 3.51 15.59 -1.86
CA ARG A 17 3.71 14.22 -1.36
C ARG A 17 2.86 13.20 -2.13
N ILE A 18 1.63 13.52 -2.45
CA ILE A 18 0.77 12.66 -3.28
C ILE A 18 1.41 12.44 -4.64
N ARG A 19 1.92 13.49 -5.27
CA ARG A 19 2.62 13.40 -6.55
C ARG A 19 3.86 12.51 -6.48
N VAL A 20 4.69 12.70 -5.46
CA VAL A 20 5.89 11.88 -5.22
C VAL A 20 5.52 10.41 -5.04
N ALA A 21 4.54 10.13 -4.19
CA ALA A 21 4.07 8.77 -3.94
C ALA A 21 3.59 8.10 -5.24
N ARG A 22 2.80 8.82 -6.02
CA ARG A 22 2.28 8.33 -7.30
C ARG A 22 3.39 8.01 -8.29
N ARG A 23 4.33 8.93 -8.46
CA ARG A 23 5.46 8.79 -9.41
C ARG A 23 6.39 7.67 -9.01
N ASP A 24 6.69 7.54 -7.72
CA ASP A 24 7.53 6.45 -7.21
C ASP A 24 6.88 5.08 -7.43
N ALA A 25 5.56 5.02 -7.38
CA ALA A 25 4.81 3.80 -7.70
C ALA A 25 4.63 3.59 -9.21
N LYS A 26 5.14 4.49 -10.04
CA LYS A 26 5.06 4.45 -11.50
C LYS A 26 3.61 4.46 -12.01
N LEU A 27 2.74 5.16 -11.32
CA LEU A 27 1.34 5.31 -11.68
C LEU A 27 1.10 6.65 -12.38
N THR A 28 0.21 6.63 -13.38
CA THR A 28 -0.37 7.86 -13.92
C THR A 28 -1.47 8.36 -12.96
N GLN A 29 -1.89 9.60 -13.11
CA GLN A 29 -3.04 10.11 -12.35
C GLN A 29 -4.30 9.28 -12.59
N THR A 30 -4.52 8.87 -13.84
CA THR A 30 -5.64 8.00 -14.21
C THR A 30 -5.55 6.63 -13.51
N ALA A 31 -4.36 6.02 -13.50
CA ALA A 31 -4.16 4.73 -12.85
C ALA A 31 -4.37 4.83 -11.33
N LEU A 32 -3.89 5.89 -10.71
CA LEU A 32 -4.15 6.13 -9.28
C LEU A 32 -5.64 6.29 -9.01
N ALA A 33 -6.32 7.09 -9.84
CA ALA A 33 -7.76 7.31 -9.72
C ALA A 33 -8.55 6.00 -9.79
N GLU A 34 -8.20 5.13 -10.73
CA GLU A 34 -8.83 3.80 -10.87
C GLU A 34 -8.63 2.94 -9.62
N ARG A 35 -7.42 2.92 -9.07
CA ARG A 35 -7.12 2.12 -7.87
C ARG A 35 -7.84 2.60 -6.63
N VAL A 36 -8.04 3.92 -6.53
CA VAL A 36 -8.70 4.54 -5.38
C VAL A 36 -10.22 4.62 -5.57
N GLY A 37 -10.71 4.40 -6.80
CA GLY A 37 -12.14 4.43 -7.09
C GLY A 37 -12.71 5.83 -7.24
N VAL A 38 -11.92 6.77 -7.78
CA VAL A 38 -12.34 8.14 -8.04
C VAL A 38 -12.14 8.50 -9.51
N THR A 39 -12.63 9.67 -9.91
CA THR A 39 -12.42 10.16 -11.28
C THR A 39 -10.97 10.65 -11.45
N PRO A 40 -10.42 10.60 -12.69
CA PRO A 40 -9.11 11.18 -12.96
C PRO A 40 -9.03 12.67 -12.59
N SER A 41 -10.11 13.40 -12.77
CA SER A 41 -10.21 14.82 -12.39
C SER A 41 -10.02 15.01 -10.88
N ALA A 42 -10.62 14.16 -10.06
CA ALA A 42 -10.45 14.21 -8.60
C ALA A 42 -8.99 13.96 -8.20
N ALA A 43 -8.36 12.94 -8.77
CA ALA A 43 -6.95 12.65 -8.52
C ALA A 43 -6.04 13.80 -8.93
N ALA A 44 -6.30 14.42 -10.08
CA ALA A 44 -5.55 15.59 -10.54
C ALA A 44 -5.69 16.77 -9.57
N GLN A 45 -6.88 17.01 -9.02
CA GLN A 45 -7.11 18.07 -8.03
C GLN A 45 -6.29 17.87 -6.75
N TRP A 46 -6.09 16.64 -6.34
CA TRP A 46 -5.29 16.35 -5.14
C TRP A 46 -3.81 16.76 -5.28
N GLU A 47 -3.29 16.72 -6.49
CA GLU A 47 -1.90 17.11 -6.80
C GLU A 47 -1.75 18.58 -7.17
N HIS A 48 -2.85 19.30 -7.33
CA HIS A 48 -2.82 20.71 -7.65
C HIS A 48 -2.70 21.55 -6.37
N PRO A 49 -1.78 22.52 -6.32
CA PRO A 49 -1.58 23.33 -5.10
C PRO A 49 -2.85 24.05 -4.61
N ASN A 50 -3.71 24.44 -5.55
CA ASN A 50 -4.98 25.13 -5.26
C ASN A 50 -6.19 24.19 -5.38
N GLY A 51 -5.95 22.90 -5.47
CA GLY A 51 -7.00 21.91 -5.60
C GLY A 51 -7.59 21.46 -4.27
N THR A 52 -8.43 20.45 -4.33
CA THR A 52 -9.06 19.86 -3.15
C THR A 52 -8.12 18.90 -2.44
N SER A 53 -8.27 18.75 -1.13
CA SER A 53 -7.57 17.74 -0.35
C SER A 53 -8.39 16.47 -0.28
N PRO A 54 -7.76 15.29 -0.41
CA PRO A 54 -8.44 14.05 -0.12
C PRO A 54 -8.74 13.96 1.38
N GLY A 55 -9.88 13.41 1.75
CA GLY A 55 -10.19 13.11 3.14
C GLY A 55 -9.34 11.95 3.66
N THR A 56 -9.41 11.71 4.97
CA THR A 56 -8.62 10.66 5.62
C THR A 56 -8.81 9.27 4.99
N PRO A 57 -10.05 8.81 4.69
CA PRO A 57 -10.21 7.51 4.02
C PRO A 57 -9.51 7.45 2.66
N ARG A 58 -9.57 8.52 1.88
CA ARG A 58 -8.90 8.57 0.57
C ARG A 58 -7.39 8.60 0.71
N LEU A 59 -6.86 9.30 1.71
CA LEU A 59 -5.42 9.28 2.01
C LEU A 59 -4.93 7.87 2.36
N GLN A 60 -5.71 7.13 3.13
CA GLN A 60 -5.40 5.73 3.44
C GLN A 60 -5.36 4.88 2.18
N GLU A 61 -6.31 5.05 1.28
CA GLU A 61 -6.37 4.34 0.00
C GLU A 61 -5.20 4.72 -0.91
N ILE A 62 -4.83 5.99 -0.96
CA ILE A 62 -3.67 6.47 -1.73
C ILE A 62 -2.39 5.85 -1.17
N ALA A 63 -2.22 5.84 0.14
CA ALA A 63 -1.05 5.24 0.78
C ALA A 63 -0.94 3.75 0.44
N ALA A 64 -2.04 3.01 0.54
CA ALA A 64 -2.08 1.59 0.18
C ALA A 64 -1.76 1.36 -1.30
N ALA A 65 -2.33 2.16 -2.20
CA ALA A 65 -2.14 2.03 -3.64
C ALA A 65 -0.71 2.35 -4.09
N THR A 66 -0.01 3.21 -3.37
CA THR A 66 1.34 3.68 -3.73
C THR A 66 2.45 3.05 -2.91
N GLY A 67 2.12 2.33 -1.83
CA GLY A 67 3.11 1.68 -0.97
C GLY A 67 3.85 2.62 -0.03
N VAL A 68 3.34 3.84 0.18
CA VAL A 68 3.91 4.77 1.16
C VAL A 68 3.19 4.64 2.51
N SER A 69 3.85 5.09 3.58
CA SER A 69 3.20 5.12 4.89
C SER A 69 2.14 6.21 4.93
N PHE A 70 1.03 5.93 5.60
CA PHE A 70 -0.03 6.92 5.80
C PHE A 70 0.49 8.14 6.58
N GLU A 71 1.27 7.92 7.63
CA GLU A 71 1.84 9.01 8.43
C GLU A 71 2.66 9.96 7.58
N TRP A 72 3.59 9.41 6.77
CA TRP A 72 4.39 10.26 5.90
C TRP A 72 3.51 11.02 4.89
N LEU A 73 2.55 10.34 4.27
CA LEU A 73 1.68 10.97 3.28
C LEU A 73 0.88 12.11 3.91
N ALA A 74 0.30 11.87 5.08
CA ALA A 74 -0.56 12.85 5.75
C ALA A 74 0.23 13.99 6.39
N THR A 75 1.39 13.73 6.97
CA THR A 75 2.11 14.68 7.83
C THR A 75 3.50 15.05 7.32
N GLY A 76 4.08 14.29 6.42
CA GLY A 76 5.47 14.45 6.01
C GLY A 76 6.49 13.90 7.00
N ARG A 77 6.03 13.33 8.12
CA ARG A 77 6.90 12.77 9.16
C ARG A 77 7.05 11.26 9.01
N GLY A 78 8.12 10.73 9.55
CA GLY A 78 8.40 9.30 9.50
C GLY A 78 8.96 8.85 8.18
N GLU A 79 9.05 7.55 7.98
CA GLU A 79 9.59 6.98 6.77
C GLU A 79 8.55 6.96 5.65
N ARG A 80 8.98 7.31 4.46
CA ARG A 80 8.11 7.41 3.29
C ARG A 80 7.53 6.06 2.89
N ARG A 81 8.37 5.02 2.81
CA ARG A 81 7.90 3.70 2.42
C ARG A 81 7.29 2.97 3.60
N GLN A 82 6.17 2.34 3.35
CA GLN A 82 5.57 1.42 4.30
C GLN A 82 6.55 0.26 4.47
N LYS A 83 7.17 0.19 5.65
CA LYS A 83 7.97 -0.98 5.99
C LYS A 83 7.04 -2.17 6.14
N ARG A 84 7.35 -3.26 5.46
CA ARG A 84 6.84 -4.54 5.91
C ARG A 84 7.31 -4.71 7.35
N PRO A 85 6.43 -5.14 8.27
CA PRO A 85 6.86 -5.35 9.63
C PRO A 85 8.10 -6.26 9.61
N HIS A 86 9.17 -5.81 10.26
CA HIS A 86 10.38 -6.64 10.39
C HIS A 86 10.00 -7.90 11.18
N PRO A 87 10.51 -9.08 10.79
CA PRO A 87 10.19 -10.31 11.53
C PRO A 87 10.36 -10.18 13.03
N ASP A 88 11.36 -9.44 13.48
CA ASP A 88 11.66 -9.23 14.90
C ASP A 88 10.67 -8.30 15.61
N SER A 89 9.87 -7.54 14.88
CA SER A 89 8.88 -6.61 15.45
C SER A 89 7.49 -7.20 15.59
N ILE A 90 7.28 -8.42 15.07
CA ILE A 90 6.00 -9.12 15.14
C ILE A 90 6.10 -10.26 16.16
N PRO A 91 5.12 -10.42 17.07
CA PRO A 91 5.08 -11.59 17.93
C PRO A 91 5.21 -12.88 17.11
N ALA A 92 6.04 -13.81 17.58
CA ALA A 92 6.37 -15.06 16.86
C ALA A 92 5.13 -15.82 16.38
N LEU A 93 4.03 -15.75 17.09
CA LEU A 93 2.77 -16.40 16.76
C LEU A 93 2.11 -15.85 15.49
N LYS A 94 2.49 -14.66 15.03
CA LYS A 94 1.93 -14.02 13.83
C LYS A 94 2.80 -14.17 12.60
N LEU A 95 4.06 -14.57 12.77
CA LEU A 95 4.98 -14.73 11.63
C LEU A 95 4.52 -15.82 10.66
N ASP A 96 3.87 -16.87 11.18
CA ASP A 96 3.40 -17.99 10.38
C ASP A 96 2.13 -17.69 9.58
N VAL A 97 1.50 -16.55 9.81
CA VAL A 97 0.22 -16.19 9.21
C VAL A 97 0.37 -15.27 7.99
N TYR A 98 1.47 -14.53 7.91
CA TYR A 98 1.67 -13.52 6.88
C TYR A 98 2.63 -14.00 5.80
N ALA A 99 2.25 -13.74 4.54
CA ALA A 99 3.16 -13.91 3.42
C ALA A 99 4.39 -13.01 3.59
N GLN A 100 5.57 -13.56 3.35
CA GLN A 100 6.84 -12.87 3.52
C GLN A 100 7.32 -12.22 2.22
N ASP A 101 6.83 -12.68 1.09
CA ASP A 101 7.15 -12.12 -0.21
C ASP A 101 5.96 -12.20 -1.18
N TRP A 102 6.12 -11.61 -2.35
CA TRP A 102 5.08 -11.57 -3.37
C TRP A 102 4.69 -12.98 -3.85
N THR A 103 5.64 -13.90 -3.95
CA THR A 103 5.38 -15.28 -4.38
C THR A 103 4.46 -16.01 -3.40
N GLU A 104 4.73 -15.86 -2.12
CA GLU A 104 3.87 -16.41 -1.06
C GLU A 104 2.46 -15.80 -1.09
N GLU A 105 2.39 -14.50 -1.32
CA GLU A 105 1.12 -13.78 -1.40
C GLU A 105 0.24 -14.32 -2.54
N VAL A 106 0.81 -14.47 -3.74
CA VAL A 106 0.12 -15.03 -4.90
C VAL A 106 -0.28 -16.49 -4.63
N LEU A 107 0.61 -17.26 -4.01
CA LEU A 107 0.33 -18.67 -3.67
C LEU A 107 -0.86 -18.77 -2.71
N LEU A 108 -0.90 -17.94 -1.66
CA LEU A 108 -2.00 -17.94 -0.70
C LEU A 108 -3.33 -17.55 -1.35
N GLU A 109 -3.33 -16.53 -2.19
CA GLU A 109 -4.55 -16.13 -2.91
C GLU A 109 -5.10 -17.26 -3.77
N ARG A 110 -4.24 -17.89 -4.56
CA ARG A 110 -4.64 -18.98 -5.44
C ARG A 110 -5.07 -20.22 -4.66
N PHE A 111 -4.37 -20.52 -3.57
CA PHE A 111 -4.71 -21.63 -2.69
C PHE A 111 -6.11 -21.47 -2.10
N ARG A 112 -6.48 -20.27 -1.67
CA ARG A 112 -7.81 -19.99 -1.11
C ARG A 112 -8.95 -20.23 -2.09
N LEU A 113 -8.67 -20.10 -3.39
CA LEU A 113 -9.66 -20.34 -4.45
C LEU A 113 -9.83 -21.81 -4.82
N LEU A 114 -8.96 -22.69 -4.34
CA LEU A 114 -9.03 -24.12 -4.64
C LEU A 114 -10.16 -24.82 -3.87
N SER A 115 -10.68 -25.90 -4.46
CA SER A 115 -11.59 -26.80 -3.74
C SER A 115 -10.86 -27.46 -2.55
N PRO A 116 -11.57 -27.94 -1.53
CA PRO A 116 -10.94 -28.65 -0.41
C PRO A 116 -10.07 -29.82 -0.86
N ARG A 117 -10.52 -30.58 -1.87
CA ARG A 117 -9.76 -31.69 -2.43
C ARG A 117 -8.46 -31.22 -3.08
N ALA A 118 -8.52 -30.15 -3.87
CA ALA A 118 -7.34 -29.57 -4.53
C ALA A 118 -6.35 -29.03 -3.51
N LYS A 119 -6.83 -28.40 -2.45
CA LYS A 119 -5.99 -27.95 -1.34
C LYS A 119 -5.22 -29.09 -0.70
N GLN A 120 -5.89 -30.20 -0.43
CA GLN A 120 -5.26 -31.37 0.16
C GLN A 120 -4.23 -32.00 -0.76
N MET A 121 -4.53 -32.07 -2.06
CA MET A 121 -3.58 -32.58 -3.06
C MET A 121 -2.32 -31.73 -3.11
N LEU A 122 -2.47 -30.41 -3.07
CA LEU A 122 -1.32 -29.49 -3.07
C LEU A 122 -0.47 -29.65 -1.81
N VAL A 123 -1.10 -29.74 -0.65
CA VAL A 123 -0.39 -29.97 0.62
C VAL A 123 0.39 -31.29 0.58
N ASN A 124 -0.23 -32.36 0.09
CA ASN A 124 0.43 -33.65 -0.04
C ASN A 124 1.63 -33.60 -0.98
N LEU A 125 1.50 -32.86 -2.11
CA LEU A 125 2.61 -32.66 -3.04
C LEU A 125 3.78 -31.94 -2.36
N LEU A 126 3.49 -30.91 -1.58
CA LEU A 126 4.51 -30.15 -0.86
C LEU A 126 5.21 -30.99 0.21
N GLU A 127 4.54 -31.94 0.82
CA GLU A 127 5.14 -32.88 1.78
C GLU A 127 6.12 -33.84 1.10
N GLU A 128 5.85 -34.24 -0.14
CA GLU A 128 6.74 -35.10 -0.93
C GLU A 128 7.98 -34.36 -1.42
N VAL A 129 7.86 -33.04 -1.69
CA VAL A 129 8.98 -32.21 -2.13
C VAL A 129 9.79 -31.77 -0.90
N ARG A 130 10.81 -32.54 -0.57
CA ARG A 130 11.67 -32.20 0.57
C ARG A 130 12.48 -30.93 0.28
N PRO A 131 12.59 -30.04 1.27
CA PRO A 131 13.52 -28.90 1.16
C PRO A 131 14.91 -29.43 0.83
N GLY A 132 15.56 -28.81 -0.14
CA GLY A 132 16.93 -29.15 -0.48
C GLY A 132 17.84 -29.09 0.75
N ARG A 133 18.66 -30.08 0.97
CA ARG A 133 19.69 -30.04 2.00
C ARG A 133 20.69 -28.94 1.62
N ARG A 134 20.86 -28.02 2.51
CA ARG A 134 21.96 -27.06 2.41
C ARG A 134 23.24 -27.66 2.94
#